data_799b76bc4efd85c0e28524baa18e0458
#
_entry.id   799b76bc4efd85c0e28524baa18e0458
#
_cell.length_a   1.000
_cell.length_b   1.000
_cell.length_c   1.000
_cell.angle_alpha   90.00
_cell.angle_beta   90.00
_cell.angle_gamma   90.00
#
_symmetry.space_group_name_H-M   'P 1'
#
loop_
_entity.id
_entity.type
_entity.pdbx_description
1 polymer ?
#
loop_
_entity_poly.entity_id
_entity_poly.type
_entity_poly.pdbx_seq_one_letter_code
_entity_poly.pdbx_strand_id
1 'polypeptide(L)'
;MTLKFLINLKWLNCNYMKSMKLLLLVMPFVLFSCSKGGDSSTPNPTPTPTPTPTESPVAFSVNVDPGAGNILAVVGTSQAINVKVSSTIPTAGVTVAVTVTKDADNSTVFTTSSSSVAADNNVTITGLTPGTLCTATVVVTSKSTSTNTKTSTFKLAAK
;
A
#
# COMPACT_ATOMS: atom_id res chain seq x y z
N MET A 1 -38.59 20.76 23.52
CA MET A 1 -37.17 21.02 23.21
C MET A 1 -36.33 19.93 23.90
N THR A 2 -36.46 18.66 23.52
CA THR A 2 -35.73 17.52 24.11
C THR A 2 -35.94 16.28 23.23
N LEU A 3 -35.22 16.17 22.13
CA LEU A 3 -35.13 14.87 21.39
C LEU A 3 -33.99 14.89 20.38
N LYS A 4 -32.75 15.08 20.79
CA LYS A 4 -31.57 14.96 19.93
C LYS A 4 -30.33 14.38 20.61
N PHE A 5 -30.46 13.63 21.70
CA PHE A 5 -29.28 13.16 22.46
C PHE A 5 -29.12 11.63 22.55
N LEU A 6 -29.81 10.86 21.75
CA LEU A 6 -29.84 9.38 21.89
C LEU A 6 -29.27 8.60 20.71
N ILE A 7 -28.61 9.20 19.73
CA ILE A 7 -28.09 8.48 18.55
C ILE A 7 -26.58 8.24 18.59
N ASN A 8 -25.83 8.81 19.53
CA ASN A 8 -24.36 8.73 19.53
C ASN A 8 -23.75 7.62 20.40
N LEU A 9 -24.56 6.77 21.04
CA LEU A 9 -24.03 5.74 21.96
C LEU A 9 -23.97 4.32 21.34
N LYS A 10 -24.41 4.13 20.12
CA LYS A 10 -24.39 2.80 19.46
C LYS A 10 -23.17 2.52 18.58
N TRP A 11 -22.35 3.53 18.34
CA TRP A 11 -21.17 3.38 17.44
C TRP A 11 -19.87 3.04 18.18
N LEU A 12 -19.79 3.22 19.50
CA LEU A 12 -18.57 2.96 20.28
C LEU A 12 -18.38 1.49 20.69
N ASN A 13 -19.40 0.65 20.62
CA ASN A 13 -19.33 -0.73 21.14
C ASN A 13 -18.96 -1.81 20.11
N CYS A 14 -18.83 -1.48 18.83
CA CYS A 14 -18.56 -2.51 17.80
C CYS A 14 -17.07 -2.75 17.53
N ASN A 15 -16.17 -1.86 17.95
CA ASN A 15 -14.73 -2.00 17.72
C ASN A 15 -13.94 -2.63 18.87
N TYR A 16 -14.54 -2.77 20.06
CA TYR A 16 -13.82 -3.34 21.22
C TYR A 16 -13.86 -4.88 21.28
N MET A 17 -14.76 -5.51 20.55
CA MET A 17 -14.91 -6.98 20.59
C MET A 17 -14.07 -7.76 19.58
N LYS A 18 -13.31 -7.11 18.71
CA LYS A 18 -12.42 -7.80 17.73
C LYS A 18 -11.00 -8.03 18.21
N SER A 19 -10.59 -7.41 19.32
CA SER A 19 -9.20 -7.51 19.83
C SER A 19 -8.95 -8.58 20.89
N MET A 20 -9.96 -9.32 21.35
CA MET A 20 -9.84 -10.22 22.52
C MET A 20 -9.89 -11.71 22.18
N LYS A 21 -9.68 -12.10 20.91
CA LYS A 21 -9.65 -13.52 20.50
C LYS A 21 -8.27 -14.05 20.12
N LEU A 22 -7.19 -13.30 20.39
CA LEU A 22 -5.83 -13.73 20.03
C LEU A 22 -4.90 -13.88 21.24
N LEU A 23 -5.41 -14.37 22.36
CA LEU A 23 -4.55 -14.64 23.54
C LEU A 23 -4.94 -15.93 24.24
N LEU A 24 -4.96 -17.05 23.55
CA LEU A 24 -5.03 -18.37 24.23
C LEU A 24 -4.64 -19.48 23.24
N LEU A 25 -3.36 -19.55 22.90
CA LEU A 25 -2.76 -20.76 22.37
C LEU A 25 -1.30 -20.85 22.82
N VAL A 26 -1.12 -21.04 24.13
CA VAL A 26 0.16 -21.35 24.71
C VAL A 26 0.18 -22.83 25.08
N MET A 27 1.08 -23.56 24.42
CA MET A 27 1.77 -24.78 24.82
C MET A 27 1.00 -26.09 25.00
N PRO A 28 1.52 -27.17 24.42
CA PRO A 28 2.06 -28.24 25.27
C PRO A 28 3.55 -28.52 25.02
N PHE A 29 4.31 -28.38 26.07
CA PHE A 29 5.65 -28.86 26.24
C PHE A 29 5.60 -30.37 26.30
N VAL A 30 6.01 -31.08 25.27
CA VAL A 30 6.21 -32.53 25.32
C VAL A 30 7.67 -32.76 25.62
N LEU A 31 7.91 -33.13 26.88
CA LEU A 31 9.18 -33.72 27.33
C LEU A 31 9.31 -35.11 26.70
N PHE A 32 10.16 -35.28 25.70
CA PHE A 32 10.59 -36.59 25.24
C PHE A 32 11.88 -36.97 25.94
N SER A 33 11.70 -37.99 26.75
CA SER A 33 12.71 -38.71 27.54
C SER A 33 13.81 -39.29 26.66
N CYS A 34 15.02 -39.15 27.15
CA CYS A 34 16.25 -39.73 26.67
C CYS A 34 16.17 -41.25 26.60
N SER A 35 16.39 -41.86 25.43
CA SER A 35 16.78 -43.27 25.31
C SER A 35 18.18 -43.33 24.72
N LYS A 36 19.07 -43.93 25.50
CA LYS A 36 20.47 -44.18 25.23
C LYS A 36 20.58 -45.35 24.25
N GLY A 37 21.00 -45.08 23.03
CA GLY A 37 21.41 -46.08 22.05
C GLY A 37 22.52 -45.47 21.21
N GLY A 38 23.74 -45.97 21.41
CA GLY A 38 24.89 -45.52 20.62
C GLY A 38 24.77 -46.01 19.18
N ASP A 39 24.88 -45.09 18.26
CA ASP A 39 25.31 -45.35 16.90
C ASP A 39 26.09 -44.14 16.39
N SER A 40 27.30 -44.42 15.91
CA SER A 40 28.23 -43.41 15.42
C SER A 40 27.79 -42.99 14.02
N SER A 41 26.76 -42.16 13.93
CA SER A 41 26.40 -41.48 12.69
C SER A 41 27.03 -40.09 12.70
N THR A 42 27.96 -39.89 11.76
CA THR A 42 28.52 -38.61 11.41
C THR A 42 27.35 -37.60 11.25
N PRO A 43 27.37 -36.44 11.94
CA PRO A 43 26.30 -35.46 11.80
C PRO A 43 26.23 -35.02 10.35
N ASN A 44 25.10 -35.34 9.69
CA ASN A 44 24.78 -34.79 8.38
C ASN A 44 24.79 -33.27 8.50
N PRO A 45 25.58 -32.52 7.70
CA PRO A 45 25.62 -31.07 7.78
C PRO A 45 24.19 -30.53 7.57
N THR A 46 23.69 -29.83 8.60
CA THR A 46 22.41 -29.07 8.47
C THR A 46 22.51 -28.18 7.23
N PRO A 47 21.56 -28.29 6.27
CA PRO A 47 21.61 -27.45 5.09
C PRO A 47 21.61 -25.99 5.51
N THR A 48 22.67 -25.27 5.13
CA THR A 48 22.75 -23.82 5.31
C THR A 48 21.53 -23.21 4.61
N PRO A 49 20.72 -22.37 5.30
CA PRO A 49 19.56 -21.75 4.66
C PRO A 49 20.04 -20.95 3.45
N THR A 50 19.55 -21.30 2.28
CA THR A 50 19.79 -20.54 1.06
C THR A 50 19.24 -19.13 1.28
N PRO A 51 20.03 -18.04 1.07
CA PRO A 51 19.55 -16.70 1.26
C PRO A 51 18.33 -16.48 0.35
N THR A 52 17.22 -16.07 0.94
CA THR A 52 16.03 -15.66 0.19
C THR A 52 16.42 -14.46 -0.67
N PRO A 53 16.20 -14.50 -2.00
CA PRO A 53 16.54 -13.37 -2.86
C PRO A 53 15.78 -12.12 -2.39
N THR A 54 16.52 -11.08 -2.05
CA THR A 54 15.95 -9.78 -1.66
C THR A 54 15.38 -9.12 -2.90
N GLU A 55 14.09 -8.77 -2.85
CA GLU A 55 13.42 -8.07 -3.94
C GLU A 55 14.02 -6.65 -4.13
N SER A 56 14.22 -6.24 -5.39
CA SER A 56 14.70 -4.89 -5.70
C SER A 56 13.69 -3.84 -5.27
N PRO A 57 14.14 -2.69 -4.71
CA PRO A 57 13.24 -1.59 -4.34
C PRO A 57 12.40 -1.12 -5.53
N VAL A 58 11.11 -0.88 -5.30
CA VAL A 58 10.22 -0.31 -6.32
C VAL A 58 10.66 1.10 -6.68
N ALA A 59 10.79 1.39 -7.98
CA ALA A 59 11.06 2.70 -8.52
C ALA A 59 10.08 2.98 -9.68
N PHE A 60 9.57 4.21 -9.77
CA PHE A 60 8.69 4.65 -10.84
C PHE A 60 8.81 6.16 -11.09
N SER A 61 8.27 6.60 -12.22
CA SER A 61 8.08 8.01 -12.58
C SER A 61 6.64 8.24 -13.06
N VAL A 62 6.18 9.48 -12.95
CA VAL A 62 4.90 9.92 -13.50
C VAL A 62 5.18 10.90 -14.63
N ASN A 63 4.64 10.66 -15.82
CA ASN A 63 4.97 11.42 -17.04
C ASN A 63 4.57 12.90 -17.00
N VAL A 64 3.62 13.25 -16.15
CA VAL A 64 3.11 14.62 -16.00
C VAL A 64 3.50 15.29 -14.68
N ASP A 65 4.39 14.65 -13.89
CA ASP A 65 4.89 15.24 -12.66
C ASP A 65 5.70 16.52 -12.99
N PRO A 66 5.25 17.70 -12.57
CA PRO A 66 5.89 18.97 -12.90
C PRO A 66 7.19 19.18 -12.10
N GLY A 67 7.53 18.25 -11.19
CA GLY A 67 8.64 18.36 -10.24
C GLY A 67 8.27 19.14 -8.98
N ALA A 68 9.16 19.05 -7.99
CA ALA A 68 8.94 19.63 -6.68
C ALA A 68 8.71 21.16 -6.76
N GLY A 69 7.66 21.62 -6.11
CA GLY A 69 7.29 23.04 -6.04
C GLY A 69 6.55 23.58 -7.26
N ASN A 70 6.37 22.80 -8.32
CA ASN A 70 5.62 23.20 -9.49
C ASN A 70 4.18 22.67 -9.44
N ILE A 71 3.28 23.30 -10.22
CA ILE A 71 1.86 22.94 -10.32
C ILE A 71 1.56 22.57 -11.76
N LEU A 72 1.02 21.38 -11.99
CA LEU A 72 0.49 20.97 -13.27
C LEU A 72 -0.79 21.73 -13.58
N ALA A 73 -0.80 22.50 -14.66
CA ALA A 73 -2.03 23.12 -15.15
C ALA A 73 -2.82 22.11 -15.97
N VAL A 74 -4.03 21.80 -15.52
CA VAL A 74 -4.95 20.86 -16.18
C VAL A 74 -6.04 21.65 -16.89
N VAL A 75 -6.28 21.36 -18.16
CA VAL A 75 -7.39 21.94 -18.92
C VAL A 75 -8.60 21.03 -18.82
N GLY A 76 -9.69 21.54 -18.24
CA GLY A 76 -10.92 20.79 -18.04
C GLY A 76 -10.95 19.99 -16.74
N THR A 77 -11.76 18.93 -16.69
CA THR A 77 -12.10 18.18 -15.47
C THR A 77 -11.40 16.84 -15.34
N SER A 78 -10.46 16.54 -16.26
CA SER A 78 -9.73 15.26 -16.24
C SER A 78 -8.29 15.42 -16.71
N GLN A 79 -7.41 14.54 -16.18
CA GLN A 79 -5.99 14.45 -16.52
C GLN A 79 -5.57 13.01 -16.67
N ALA A 80 -5.09 12.65 -17.85
CA ALA A 80 -4.44 11.35 -18.05
C ALA A 80 -3.00 11.41 -17.54
N ILE A 81 -2.61 10.37 -16.80
CA ILE A 81 -1.23 10.17 -16.34
C ILE A 81 -0.75 8.77 -16.74
N ASN A 82 0.55 8.61 -16.94
CA ASN A 82 1.21 7.32 -17.07
C ASN A 82 2.17 7.15 -15.89
N VAL A 83 1.97 6.08 -15.13
CA VAL A 83 2.86 5.66 -14.04
C VAL A 83 3.78 4.59 -14.59
N LYS A 84 5.03 4.96 -14.88
CA LYS A 84 6.04 4.06 -15.44
C LYS A 84 6.91 3.47 -14.34
N VAL A 85 6.74 2.16 -14.09
CA VAL A 85 7.60 1.41 -13.17
C VAL A 85 8.94 1.17 -13.85
N SER A 86 10.01 1.67 -13.26
CA SER A 86 11.39 1.62 -13.81
C SER A 86 12.26 0.54 -13.14
N SER A 87 11.85 0.02 -11.98
CA SER A 87 12.49 -1.13 -11.35
C SER A 87 12.09 -2.45 -12.00
N THR A 88 12.81 -3.53 -11.68
CA THR A 88 12.35 -4.89 -11.99
C THR A 88 10.99 -5.12 -11.34
N ILE A 89 10.01 -5.51 -12.16
CA ILE A 89 8.65 -5.80 -11.67
C ILE A 89 8.66 -7.18 -11.03
N PRO A 90 8.16 -7.33 -9.79
CA PRO A 90 8.02 -8.63 -9.14
C PRO A 90 7.12 -9.57 -9.93
N THR A 91 7.37 -10.87 -9.87
CA THR A 91 6.54 -11.87 -10.55
C THR A 91 5.05 -11.78 -10.16
N ALA A 92 4.76 -11.45 -8.89
CA ALA A 92 3.41 -11.22 -8.43
C ALA A 92 2.83 -9.87 -8.90
N GLY A 93 3.65 -9.02 -9.52
CA GLY A 93 3.27 -7.67 -9.96
C GLY A 93 3.35 -6.61 -8.87
N VAL A 94 2.81 -5.46 -9.20
CA VAL A 94 2.69 -4.29 -8.30
C VAL A 94 1.23 -3.86 -8.19
N THR A 95 0.91 -3.15 -7.12
CA THR A 95 -0.33 -2.38 -6.99
C THR A 95 0.01 -0.91 -7.25
N VAL A 96 -0.71 -0.28 -8.16
CA VAL A 96 -0.64 1.16 -8.44
C VAL A 96 -1.89 1.82 -7.88
N ALA A 97 -1.73 2.67 -6.88
CA ALA A 97 -2.81 3.43 -6.27
C ALA A 97 -2.60 4.93 -6.56
N VAL A 98 -3.67 5.61 -6.94
CA VAL A 98 -3.66 7.06 -7.18
C VAL A 98 -4.80 7.67 -6.38
N THR A 99 -4.48 8.66 -5.55
CA THR A 99 -5.45 9.44 -4.78
C THR A 99 -5.23 10.92 -5.05
N VAL A 100 -6.30 11.66 -5.29
CA VAL A 100 -6.26 13.11 -5.45
C VAL A 100 -7.15 13.75 -4.42
N THR A 101 -6.60 14.71 -3.66
CA THR A 101 -7.32 15.45 -2.63
C THR A 101 -7.26 16.95 -2.90
N LYS A 102 -8.31 17.68 -2.54
CA LYS A 102 -8.29 19.15 -2.54
C LYS A 102 -7.38 19.66 -1.43
N ASP A 103 -6.60 20.69 -1.73
CA ASP A 103 -5.71 21.29 -0.72
C ASP A 103 -6.48 22.09 0.34
N ALA A 104 -7.67 22.60 0.01
CA ALA A 104 -8.44 23.46 0.88
C ALA A 104 -9.04 22.72 2.10
N ASP A 105 -9.48 21.49 1.91
CA ASP A 105 -10.23 20.72 2.93
C ASP A 105 -9.83 19.25 3.04
N ASN A 106 -8.82 18.83 2.27
CA ASN A 106 -8.36 17.44 2.15
C ASN A 106 -9.44 16.45 1.68
N SER A 107 -10.53 16.94 1.10
CA SER A 107 -11.57 16.06 0.53
C SER A 107 -11.03 15.30 -0.68
N THR A 108 -11.39 14.01 -0.77
CA THR A 108 -10.98 13.17 -1.89
C THR A 108 -11.79 13.53 -3.14
N VAL A 109 -11.08 13.86 -4.21
CA VAL A 109 -11.64 14.12 -5.55
C VAL A 109 -11.67 12.86 -6.39
N PHE A 110 -10.58 12.09 -6.31
CA PHE A 110 -10.39 10.89 -7.11
C PHE A 110 -9.59 9.86 -6.33
N THR A 111 -9.95 8.59 -6.47
CA THR A 111 -9.14 7.47 -5.97
C THR A 111 -9.31 6.25 -6.87
N THR A 112 -8.21 5.56 -7.11
CA THR A 112 -8.20 4.29 -7.82
C THR A 112 -7.05 3.42 -7.32
N SER A 113 -7.21 2.10 -7.48
CA SER A 113 -6.14 1.14 -7.20
C SER A 113 -6.26 -0.03 -8.16
N SER A 114 -5.17 -0.37 -8.82
CA SER A 114 -5.11 -1.47 -9.79
C SER A 114 -3.85 -2.31 -9.60
N SER A 115 -3.97 -3.61 -9.89
CA SER A 115 -2.82 -4.52 -9.93
C SER A 115 -2.28 -4.58 -11.35
N SER A 116 -0.95 -4.59 -11.51
CA SER A 116 -0.29 -4.63 -12.81
C SER A 116 0.98 -5.47 -12.77
N VAL A 117 1.29 -6.08 -13.89
CA VAL A 117 2.58 -6.71 -14.21
C VAL A 117 3.28 -5.96 -15.36
N ALA A 118 2.70 -4.86 -15.83
CA ALA A 118 3.24 -4.01 -16.88
C ALA A 118 4.08 -2.86 -16.31
N ALA A 119 5.08 -2.45 -17.09
CA ALA A 119 5.87 -1.27 -16.75
C ALA A 119 5.05 0.02 -16.87
N ASP A 120 4.21 0.12 -17.88
CA ASP A 120 3.40 1.31 -18.16
C ASP A 120 1.97 1.13 -17.67
N ASN A 121 1.51 2.05 -16.81
CA ASN A 121 0.21 2.00 -16.16
C ASN A 121 -0.51 3.33 -16.38
N ASN A 122 -1.52 3.33 -17.25
CA ASN A 122 -2.29 4.52 -17.58
C ASN A 122 -3.45 4.68 -16.59
N VAL A 123 -3.59 5.89 -16.03
CA VAL A 123 -4.67 6.26 -15.13
C VAL A 123 -5.24 7.60 -15.61
N THR A 124 -6.56 7.73 -15.67
CA THR A 124 -7.25 9.00 -15.94
C THR A 124 -7.85 9.52 -14.64
N ILE A 125 -7.27 10.57 -14.11
CA ILE A 125 -7.82 11.34 -12.99
C ILE A 125 -9.06 12.07 -13.51
N THR A 126 -10.17 12.00 -12.80
CA THR A 126 -11.45 12.65 -13.15
C THR A 126 -12.01 13.43 -11.96
N GLY A 127 -13.06 14.22 -12.18
CA GLY A 127 -13.74 14.96 -11.12
C GLY A 127 -13.00 16.23 -10.66
N LEU A 128 -12.00 16.68 -11.43
CA LEU A 128 -11.32 17.94 -11.14
C LEU A 128 -12.28 19.12 -11.35
N THR A 129 -12.23 20.09 -10.46
CA THR A 129 -13.07 21.29 -10.53
C THR A 129 -12.19 22.49 -10.89
N PRO A 130 -12.55 23.28 -11.94
CA PRO A 130 -11.82 24.50 -12.28
C PRO A 130 -11.65 25.45 -11.10
N GLY A 131 -10.47 26.07 -11.01
CA GLY A 131 -10.11 26.94 -9.90
C GLY A 131 -9.71 26.25 -8.60
N THR A 132 -9.65 24.91 -8.59
CA THR A 132 -9.29 24.13 -7.40
C THR A 132 -7.85 23.63 -7.50
N LEU A 133 -7.08 23.85 -6.42
CA LEU A 133 -5.75 23.25 -6.23
C LEU A 133 -5.89 21.90 -5.54
N CYS A 134 -5.24 20.90 -6.10
CA CYS A 134 -5.27 19.53 -5.59
C CYS A 134 -3.87 18.95 -5.46
N THR A 135 -3.73 17.96 -4.58
CA THR A 135 -2.54 17.11 -4.45
C THR A 135 -2.86 15.72 -4.97
N ALA A 136 -2.12 15.27 -5.97
CA ALA A 136 -2.11 13.88 -6.40
C ALA A 136 -1.03 13.11 -5.65
N THR A 137 -1.39 11.96 -5.09
CA THR A 137 -0.49 11.00 -4.45
C THR A 137 -0.54 9.70 -5.24
N VAL A 138 0.61 9.27 -5.76
CA VAL A 138 0.78 8.00 -6.46
C VAL A 138 1.61 7.09 -5.56
N VAL A 139 1.09 5.89 -5.30
CA VAL A 139 1.76 4.86 -4.51
C VAL A 139 1.89 3.60 -5.34
N VAL A 140 3.10 3.09 -5.48
CA VAL A 140 3.36 1.80 -6.11
C VAL A 140 3.94 0.86 -5.07
N THR A 141 3.29 -0.29 -4.88
CA THR A 141 3.64 -1.29 -3.87
C THR A 141 3.84 -2.64 -4.53
N SER A 142 4.91 -3.34 -4.18
CA SER A 142 5.11 -4.74 -4.58
C SER A 142 4.02 -5.63 -3.98
N LYS A 143 3.49 -6.56 -4.79
CA LYS A 143 2.55 -7.58 -4.32
C LYS A 143 3.26 -8.75 -3.62
N SER A 144 4.55 -8.92 -3.84
CA SER A 144 5.37 -9.93 -3.15
C SER A 144 5.77 -9.46 -1.75
N THR A 145 6.07 -8.16 -1.60
CA THR A 145 6.60 -7.57 -0.36
C THR A 145 5.92 -6.23 -0.11
N SER A 146 4.93 -6.19 0.77
CA SER A 146 4.10 -4.99 1.03
C SER A 146 4.88 -3.80 1.61
N THR A 147 6.03 -4.05 2.24
CA THR A 147 6.94 -2.99 2.72
C THR A 147 7.78 -2.37 1.60
N ASN A 148 7.88 -3.05 0.44
CA ASN A 148 8.55 -2.52 -0.74
C ASN A 148 7.58 -1.62 -1.51
N THR A 149 7.51 -0.36 -1.09
CA THR A 149 6.61 0.66 -1.60
C THR A 149 7.35 1.96 -1.90
N LYS A 150 6.86 2.69 -2.90
CA LYS A 150 7.34 4.02 -3.28
C LYS A 150 6.16 4.94 -3.48
N THR A 151 6.30 6.19 -3.01
CA THR A 151 5.29 7.24 -3.14
C THR A 151 5.88 8.43 -3.91
N SER A 152 5.08 9.02 -4.78
CA SER A 152 5.33 10.32 -5.41
C SER A 152 4.10 11.20 -5.22
N THR A 153 4.33 12.51 -5.02
CA THR A 153 3.26 13.50 -4.88
C THR A 153 3.54 14.69 -5.78
N PHE A 154 2.52 15.22 -6.42
CA PHE A 154 2.59 16.45 -7.21
C PHE A 154 1.30 17.27 -7.10
N LYS A 155 1.44 18.57 -7.36
CA LYS A 155 0.31 19.50 -7.36
C LYS A 155 -0.30 19.62 -8.74
N LEU A 156 -1.62 19.75 -8.79
CA LEU A 156 -2.35 20.01 -10.02
C LEU A 156 -3.45 21.06 -9.78
N ALA A 157 -3.70 21.90 -10.78
CA ALA A 157 -4.76 22.89 -10.75
C ALA A 157 -5.55 22.83 -12.04
N ALA A 158 -6.86 22.58 -11.95
CA ALA A 158 -7.77 22.64 -13.09
C ALA A 158 -8.08 24.10 -13.45
N LYS A 159 -8.11 24.39 -14.74
CA LYS A 159 -8.44 25.70 -15.34
C LYS A 159 -9.74 25.64 -16.12
#